data_2055f84056c6f1315a2ad335c6d4a2cb
#
_entry.id   2055f84056c6f1315a2ad335c6d4a2cb
#
_cell.length_a   1.000
_cell.length_b   1.000
_cell.length_c   1.000
_cell.angle_alpha   90.00
_cell.angle_beta   90.00
_cell.angle_gamma   90.00
#
_symmetry.space_group_name_H-M   'P 1'
#
loop_
_entity.id
_entity.type
_entity.pdbx_description
1 polymer ?
#
loop_
_entity_poly.entity_id
_entity_poly.type
_entity_poly.pdbx_seq_one_letter_code
_entity_poly.pdbx_strand_id
1 'polypeptide(L)'
;RQMCIRDRENVFLSLFAKTVSNAKLVAKVNRLAFDDVIDNLDIGSVIYPKYITADYILQYVRAMQNSIGSNIETLYHILDNQAEALEFAIRENSPVTGIPLSELNLKKNLLVGYLNRNGQVKIPRGQDTIQVGDTVIIVTSQKGLRDITDILEK
;
A
#
# COMPACT_ATOMS: atom_id res chain seq x y z
N ARG A 1 -8.81 28.59 12.85
CA ARG A 1 -10.27 28.69 12.51
C ARG A 1 -10.55 28.77 10.99
N GLN A 2 -9.72 29.41 10.18
CA GLN A 2 -9.95 29.53 8.71
C GLN A 2 -9.84 28.22 7.94
N MET A 3 -9.05 27.25 8.39
CA MET A 3 -8.90 25.97 7.68
C MET A 3 -10.16 25.09 7.67
N CYS A 4 -11.06 25.24 8.67
CA CYS A 4 -12.29 24.46 8.73
C CYS A 4 -13.37 24.93 7.74
N ILE A 5 -13.34 26.20 7.39
CA ILE A 5 -14.31 26.79 6.43
C ILE A 5 -14.00 26.23 5.03
N ARG A 6 -12.72 26.16 4.64
CA ARG A 6 -12.30 25.69 3.33
C ARG A 6 -12.66 24.21 3.05
N ASP A 7 -12.62 23.34 4.04
CA ASP A 7 -12.99 21.94 3.83
C ASP A 7 -14.48 21.80 3.50
N ARG A 8 -15.34 22.52 4.22
CA ARG A 8 -16.78 22.58 3.93
C ARG A 8 -17.04 23.17 2.53
N GLU A 9 -16.37 24.27 2.21
CA GLU A 9 -16.48 24.91 0.90
C GLU A 9 -16.05 23.94 -0.21
N ASN A 10 -14.96 23.21 -0.03
CA ASN A 10 -14.49 22.22 -1.02
C ASN A 10 -15.52 21.12 -1.25
N VAL A 11 -16.14 20.60 -0.19
CA VAL A 11 -17.20 19.59 -0.31
C VAL A 11 -18.41 20.14 -1.05
N PHE A 12 -18.89 21.33 -0.66
CA PHE A 12 -20.04 21.97 -1.31
C PHE A 12 -19.76 22.32 -2.77
N LEU A 13 -18.57 22.83 -3.09
CA LEU A 13 -18.16 23.12 -4.47
C LEU A 13 -18.09 21.85 -5.31
N SER A 14 -17.61 20.75 -4.74
CA SER A 14 -17.58 19.45 -5.43
C SER A 14 -18.99 18.92 -5.70
N LEU A 15 -19.90 19.02 -4.73
CA LEU A 15 -21.31 18.67 -4.93
C LEU A 15 -21.95 19.53 -6.02
N PHE A 16 -21.74 20.85 -6.00
CA PHE A 16 -22.24 21.74 -7.01
C PHE A 16 -21.65 21.41 -8.39
N ALA A 17 -20.34 21.24 -8.48
CA ALA A 17 -19.67 20.89 -9.75
C ALA A 17 -20.20 19.59 -10.35
N LYS A 18 -20.58 18.62 -9.52
CA LYS A 18 -21.22 17.39 -9.98
C LYS A 18 -22.60 17.60 -10.59
N THR A 19 -23.35 18.57 -10.11
CA THR A 19 -24.70 18.88 -10.69
C THR A 19 -24.62 19.56 -12.06
N VAL A 20 -23.50 20.25 -12.35
CA VAL A 20 -23.35 21.04 -13.60
C VAL A 20 -22.35 20.44 -14.58
N SER A 21 -21.63 19.35 -14.22
CA SER A 21 -20.57 18.77 -15.04
C SER A 21 -20.41 17.28 -14.80
N ASN A 22 -20.05 16.54 -15.85
CA ASN A 22 -19.62 15.13 -15.78
C ASN A 22 -18.11 14.96 -15.66
N ALA A 23 -17.38 16.04 -15.31
CA ALA A 23 -15.93 15.99 -15.15
C ALA A 23 -15.53 15.13 -13.92
N LYS A 24 -14.33 14.56 -13.97
CA LYS A 24 -13.75 13.91 -12.79
C LYS A 24 -13.49 14.95 -11.71
N LEU A 25 -14.09 14.75 -10.56
CA LEU A 25 -13.94 15.63 -9.41
C LEU A 25 -12.92 15.07 -8.43
N VAL A 26 -12.09 15.98 -7.88
CA VAL A 26 -11.14 15.68 -6.82
C VAL A 26 -11.26 16.75 -5.76
N ALA A 27 -11.71 16.40 -4.57
CA ALA A 27 -11.86 17.28 -3.43
C ALA A 27 -10.69 17.12 -2.45
N LYS A 28 -10.20 18.23 -1.90
CA LYS A 28 -9.21 18.22 -0.81
C LYS A 28 -9.92 18.47 0.51
N VAL A 29 -9.70 17.58 1.50
CA VAL A 29 -10.22 17.68 2.86
C VAL A 29 -9.06 17.53 3.85
N ASN A 30 -8.97 18.44 4.83
CA ASN A 30 -7.89 18.41 5.83
C ASN A 30 -8.33 17.81 7.18
N ARG A 31 -9.64 17.75 7.46
CA ARG A 31 -10.18 17.24 8.72
C ARG A 31 -10.94 15.95 8.54
N LEU A 32 -10.60 14.99 9.39
CA LEU A 32 -11.14 13.64 9.44
C LEU A 32 -12.47 13.53 10.23
N ALA A 33 -12.95 14.63 10.82
CA ALA A 33 -14.13 14.58 11.70
C ALA A 33 -15.47 14.30 10.97
N PHE A 34 -15.44 14.18 9.64
CA PHE A 34 -16.62 13.98 8.80
C PHE A 34 -16.41 12.89 7.74
N ASP A 35 -15.43 12.02 7.92
CA ASP A 35 -15.11 10.98 6.91
C ASP A 35 -16.32 10.12 6.61
N ASP A 36 -17.03 9.62 7.65
CA ASP A 36 -18.23 8.80 7.48
C ASP A 36 -19.34 9.52 6.67
N VAL A 37 -19.40 10.84 6.77
CA VAL A 37 -20.37 11.65 6.02
C VAL A 37 -19.87 11.86 4.59
N ILE A 38 -18.59 12.12 4.41
CA ILE A 38 -17.96 12.38 3.12
C ILE A 38 -17.98 11.13 2.26
N ASP A 39 -17.72 9.96 2.84
CA ASP A 39 -17.74 8.67 2.14
C ASP A 39 -19.14 8.29 1.63
N ASN A 40 -20.18 8.76 2.32
CA ASN A 40 -21.57 8.61 1.87
C ASN A 40 -22.00 9.67 0.83
N LEU A 41 -21.18 10.73 0.62
CA LEU A 41 -21.43 11.75 -0.38
C LEU A 41 -20.65 11.36 -1.65
N ASP A 42 -21.35 11.07 -2.73
CA ASP A 42 -20.72 10.79 -4.03
C ASP A 42 -20.14 12.08 -4.65
N ILE A 43 -19.03 12.59 -4.04
CA ILE A 43 -18.36 13.84 -4.45
C ILE A 43 -17.11 13.59 -5.32
N GLY A 44 -16.91 12.36 -5.78
CA GLY A 44 -15.72 11.96 -6.52
C GLY A 44 -14.57 11.52 -5.63
N SER A 45 -13.33 11.70 -6.07
CA SER A 45 -12.15 11.33 -5.28
C SER A 45 -11.86 12.36 -4.20
N VAL A 46 -11.59 11.92 -2.97
CA VAL A 46 -11.20 12.79 -1.86
C VAL A 46 -9.72 12.62 -1.54
N ILE A 47 -9.02 13.72 -1.37
CA ILE A 47 -7.59 13.73 -1.00
C ILE A 47 -7.46 14.27 0.42
N TYR A 48 -6.79 13.52 1.26
CA TYR A 48 -6.45 13.87 2.64
C TYR A 48 -4.94 14.11 2.76
N PRO A 49 -4.45 15.36 2.67
CA PRO A 49 -3.00 15.64 2.65
C PRO A 49 -2.25 15.13 3.87
N LYS A 50 -2.92 15.06 5.03
CA LYS A 50 -2.33 14.55 6.27
C LYS A 50 -1.99 13.07 6.17
N TYR A 51 -2.86 12.27 5.55
CA TYR A 51 -2.59 10.84 5.35
C TYR A 51 -1.45 10.64 4.36
N ILE A 52 -1.48 11.36 3.23
CA ILE A 52 -0.41 11.30 2.24
C ILE A 52 0.93 11.66 2.89
N THR A 53 0.96 12.73 3.70
CA THR A 53 2.18 13.14 4.41
C THR A 53 2.63 12.08 5.43
N ALA A 54 1.69 11.50 6.19
CA ALA A 54 2.01 10.44 7.14
C ALA A 54 2.58 9.20 6.45
N ASP A 55 2.00 8.81 5.31
CA ASP A 55 2.49 7.68 4.51
C ASP A 55 3.91 7.94 3.98
N TYR A 56 4.21 9.14 3.48
CA TYR A 56 5.57 9.51 3.07
C TYR A 56 6.55 9.46 4.25
N ILE A 57 6.17 9.94 5.43
CA ILE A 57 7.02 9.88 6.62
C ILE A 57 7.26 8.42 7.02
N LEU A 58 6.23 7.59 7.01
CA LEU A 58 6.34 6.17 7.32
C LEU A 58 7.25 5.45 6.32
N GLN A 59 7.09 5.71 5.03
CA GLN A 59 7.96 5.18 3.99
C GLN A 59 9.42 5.59 4.23
N TYR A 60 9.67 6.87 4.51
CA TYR A 60 11.00 7.38 4.80
C TYR A 60 11.63 6.73 6.03
N VAL A 61 10.90 6.65 7.14
CA VAL A 61 11.38 6.02 8.38
C VAL A 61 11.68 4.54 8.15
N ARG A 62 10.81 3.83 7.43
CA ARG A 62 11.04 2.42 7.09
C ARG A 62 12.24 2.25 6.15
N ALA A 63 12.40 3.10 5.13
CA ALA A 63 13.57 3.09 4.27
C ALA A 63 14.87 3.32 5.06
N MET A 64 14.86 4.21 6.06
CA MET A 64 16.01 4.39 6.94
C MET A 64 16.28 3.16 7.84
N GLN A 65 15.23 2.50 8.34
CA GLN A 65 15.38 1.24 9.08
C GLN A 65 15.88 0.11 8.17
N ASN A 66 15.49 0.12 6.90
CA ASN A 66 15.88 -0.85 5.88
C ASN A 66 17.33 -0.70 5.44
N SER A 67 17.95 0.48 5.61
CA SER A 67 19.39 0.65 5.37
C SER A 67 20.26 -0.19 6.34
N ILE A 68 19.66 -0.82 7.35
CA ILE A 68 20.30 -1.70 8.34
C ILE A 68 19.92 -3.20 8.08
N GLY A 69 19.53 -3.57 6.84
CA GLY A 69 19.37 -4.99 6.46
C GLY A 69 17.96 -5.47 6.14
N SER A 70 17.02 -4.57 5.89
CA SER A 70 15.68 -4.97 5.41
C SER A 70 15.54 -4.68 3.90
N ASN A 71 14.86 -5.57 3.18
CA ASN A 71 14.68 -5.53 1.73
C ASN A 71 13.34 -4.90 1.29
N ILE A 72 12.63 -4.20 2.19
CA ILE A 72 11.36 -3.54 1.85
C ILE A 72 11.65 -2.24 1.10
N GLU A 73 11.13 -2.10 -0.12
CA GLU A 73 11.22 -0.86 -0.90
C GLU A 73 10.01 0.04 -0.67
N THR A 74 8.82 -0.54 -0.63
CA THR A 74 7.58 0.23 -0.51
C THR A 74 6.56 -0.50 0.36
N LEU A 75 5.73 0.26 1.07
CA LEU A 75 4.60 -0.26 1.81
C LEU A 75 3.37 0.59 1.51
N TYR A 76 2.29 -0.10 1.17
CA TYR A 76 0.98 0.48 0.97
C TYR A 76 -0.01 -0.10 1.96
N HIS A 77 -0.79 0.78 2.59
CA HIS A 77 -1.97 0.36 3.34
C HIS A 77 -3.15 0.21 2.39
N ILE A 78 -3.84 -0.91 2.47
CA ILE A 78 -5.01 -1.21 1.65
C ILE A 78 -6.19 -1.62 2.54
N LEU A 79 -7.42 -1.54 2.02
CA LEU A 79 -8.64 -1.90 2.74
C LEU A 79 -8.75 -1.19 4.10
N ASP A 80 -8.66 0.14 4.12
CA ASP A 80 -8.76 0.98 5.32
C ASP A 80 -7.82 0.53 6.46
N ASN A 81 -6.55 0.30 6.13
CA ASN A 81 -5.51 -0.22 7.05
C ASN A 81 -5.75 -1.65 7.58
N GLN A 82 -6.67 -2.42 6.99
CA GLN A 82 -6.88 -3.81 7.36
C GLN A 82 -5.84 -4.76 6.76
N ALA A 83 -5.20 -4.34 5.65
CA ALA A 83 -4.12 -5.09 5.03
C ALA A 83 -2.98 -4.18 4.57
N GLU A 84 -1.80 -4.76 4.39
CA GLU A 84 -0.60 -4.11 3.89
C GLU A 84 -0.15 -4.81 2.61
N ALA A 85 0.28 -4.02 1.61
CA ALA A 85 1.02 -4.51 0.46
C ALA A 85 2.47 -4.03 0.59
N LEU A 86 3.39 -4.97 0.72
CA LEU A 86 4.82 -4.70 0.90
C LEU A 86 5.58 -5.12 -0.33
N GLU A 87 6.40 -4.24 -0.84
CA GLU A 87 7.29 -4.48 -1.96
C GLU A 87 8.69 -4.80 -1.45
N PHE A 88 9.22 -5.98 -1.82
CA PHE A 88 10.54 -6.45 -1.44
C PHE A 88 11.44 -6.57 -2.67
N ALA A 89 12.61 -5.95 -2.62
CA ALA A 89 13.69 -6.25 -3.58
C ALA A 89 14.55 -7.40 -3.05
N ILE A 90 14.68 -8.43 -3.83
CA ILE A 90 15.47 -9.63 -3.46
C ILE A 90 16.92 -9.40 -3.88
N ARG A 91 17.75 -8.99 -2.94
CA ARG A 91 19.15 -8.60 -3.20
C ARG A 91 20.14 -9.73 -2.98
N GLU A 92 19.77 -10.71 -2.16
CA GLU A 92 20.63 -11.84 -1.80
C GLU A 92 19.83 -13.13 -1.63
N ASN A 93 20.54 -14.24 -1.60
CA ASN A 93 19.92 -15.54 -1.33
C ASN A 93 19.41 -15.61 0.10
N SER A 94 18.21 -16.14 0.25
CA SER A 94 17.52 -16.29 1.53
C SER A 94 16.72 -17.60 1.54
N PRO A 95 16.17 -18.03 2.68
CA PRO A 95 15.37 -19.26 2.75
C PRO A 95 14.14 -19.29 1.85
N VAL A 96 13.74 -18.16 1.26
CA VAL A 96 12.61 -18.08 0.32
C VAL A 96 13.05 -18.13 -1.15
N THR A 97 14.37 -18.06 -1.45
CA THR A 97 14.87 -18.03 -2.82
C THR A 97 15.09 -19.42 -3.40
N GLY A 98 14.75 -19.60 -4.69
CA GLY A 98 14.99 -20.84 -5.44
C GLY A 98 14.03 -21.98 -5.10
N ILE A 99 13.11 -21.81 -4.15
CA ILE A 99 12.15 -22.83 -3.73
C ILE A 99 10.79 -22.50 -4.36
N PRO A 100 10.05 -23.47 -4.92
CA PRO A 100 8.67 -23.24 -5.38
C PRO A 100 7.79 -22.69 -4.27
N LEU A 101 6.96 -21.70 -4.59
CA LEU A 101 6.08 -21.07 -3.59
C LEU A 101 5.16 -22.08 -2.89
N SER A 102 4.75 -23.15 -3.57
CA SER A 102 3.94 -24.24 -3.00
C SER A 102 4.66 -25.07 -1.94
N GLU A 103 6.01 -25.04 -1.92
CA GLU A 103 6.83 -25.77 -0.96
C GLU A 103 7.27 -24.89 0.21
N LEU A 104 7.07 -23.57 0.11
CA LEU A 104 7.34 -22.64 1.19
C LEU A 104 6.25 -22.74 2.27
N ASN A 105 6.66 -22.88 3.52
CA ASN A 105 5.74 -22.83 4.65
C ASN A 105 5.38 -21.37 4.96
N LEU A 106 4.43 -20.83 4.18
CA LEU A 106 4.02 -19.42 4.28
C LEU A 106 3.05 -19.22 5.44
N LYS A 107 3.18 -18.08 6.11
CA LYS A 107 2.24 -17.64 7.13
C LYS A 107 0.82 -17.54 6.57
N LYS A 108 -0.16 -17.76 7.43
CA LYS A 108 -1.58 -17.57 7.10
C LYS A 108 -1.88 -16.09 6.81
N ASN A 109 -2.91 -15.86 6.01
CA ASN A 109 -3.35 -14.50 5.63
C ASN A 109 -2.27 -13.70 4.91
N LEU A 110 -1.49 -14.37 4.07
CA LEU A 110 -0.44 -13.80 3.25
C LEU A 110 -0.60 -14.31 1.81
N LEU A 111 -0.43 -13.40 0.86
CA LEU A 111 -0.47 -13.69 -0.56
C LEU A 111 0.76 -13.10 -1.24
N VAL A 112 1.46 -13.92 -2.03
CA VAL A 112 2.46 -13.43 -2.99
C VAL A 112 1.69 -12.96 -4.22
N GLY A 113 1.40 -11.66 -4.28
CA GLY A 113 0.50 -11.10 -5.28
C GLY A 113 1.15 -10.80 -6.62
N TYR A 114 2.47 -10.58 -6.62
CA TYR A 114 3.17 -10.03 -7.78
C TYR A 114 4.65 -10.37 -7.74
N LEU A 115 5.21 -10.69 -8.90
CA LEU A 115 6.63 -10.93 -9.10
C LEU A 115 7.08 -10.21 -10.37
N ASN A 116 8.08 -9.35 -10.23
CA ASN A 116 8.74 -8.69 -11.36
C ASN A 116 10.17 -9.24 -11.49
N ARG A 117 10.49 -9.78 -12.64
CA ARG A 117 11.82 -10.25 -13.01
C ARG A 117 12.27 -9.57 -14.29
N ASN A 118 13.32 -8.76 -14.21
CA ASN A 118 13.87 -8.03 -15.35
C ASN A 118 12.82 -7.18 -16.12
N GLY A 119 11.91 -6.54 -15.41
CA GLY A 119 10.82 -5.74 -15.98
C GLY A 119 9.63 -6.56 -16.50
N GLN A 120 9.71 -7.90 -16.46
CA GLN A 120 8.57 -8.76 -16.76
C GLN A 120 7.78 -9.08 -15.50
N VAL A 121 6.53 -8.67 -15.56
CA VAL A 121 5.57 -8.76 -14.47
C VAL A 121 4.72 -10.00 -14.62
N LYS A 122 4.57 -10.76 -13.53
CA LYS A 122 3.63 -11.89 -13.49
C LYS A 122 2.95 -12.02 -12.13
N ILE A 123 1.77 -12.60 -12.15
CA ILE A 123 1.11 -13.13 -10.96
C ILE A 123 1.69 -14.52 -10.73
N PRO A 124 2.45 -14.74 -9.63
CA PRO A 124 3.13 -16.02 -9.42
C PRO A 124 2.15 -17.14 -9.09
N ARG A 125 2.51 -18.35 -9.47
CA ARG A 125 1.80 -19.59 -9.16
C ARG A 125 2.65 -20.45 -8.23
N GLY A 126 2.07 -21.49 -7.67
CA GLY A 126 2.76 -22.37 -6.72
C GLY A 126 4.11 -22.95 -7.21
N GLN A 127 4.26 -23.18 -8.52
CA GLN A 127 5.51 -23.68 -9.11
C GLN A 127 6.55 -22.59 -9.39
N ASP A 128 6.18 -21.32 -9.24
CA ASP A 128 7.13 -20.22 -9.43
C ASP A 128 8.05 -20.09 -8.23
N THR A 129 9.28 -19.64 -8.51
CA THR A 129 10.32 -19.41 -7.50
C THR A 129 10.66 -17.94 -7.42
N ILE A 130 10.96 -17.44 -6.23
CA ILE A 130 11.58 -16.14 -6.01
C ILE A 130 13.09 -16.27 -6.25
N GLN A 131 13.71 -15.35 -6.96
CA GLN A 131 15.14 -15.34 -7.27
C GLN A 131 15.78 -14.01 -6.90
N VAL A 132 17.10 -14.01 -6.73
CA VAL A 132 17.87 -12.77 -6.56
C VAL A 132 17.70 -11.88 -7.80
N GLY A 133 17.44 -10.60 -7.60
CA GLY A 133 17.11 -9.62 -8.64
C GLY A 133 15.61 -9.44 -8.89
N ASP A 134 14.76 -10.28 -8.29
CA ASP A 134 13.31 -10.08 -8.37
C ASP A 134 12.83 -8.96 -7.45
N THR A 135 11.73 -8.34 -7.84
CA THR A 135 10.89 -7.53 -6.95
C THR A 135 9.59 -8.29 -6.70
N VAL A 136 9.19 -8.43 -5.45
CA VAL A 136 8.03 -9.22 -5.02
C VAL A 136 7.09 -8.37 -4.19
N ILE A 137 5.78 -8.39 -4.50
CA ILE A 137 4.76 -7.76 -3.66
C ILE A 137 4.04 -8.82 -2.85
N ILE A 138 4.09 -8.64 -1.54
CA ILE A 138 3.39 -9.45 -0.55
C ILE A 138 2.20 -8.67 -0.03
N VAL A 139 1.02 -9.27 -0.09
CA VAL A 139 -0.21 -8.72 0.50
C VAL A 139 -0.54 -9.52 1.75
N THR A 140 -0.74 -8.83 2.87
CA THR A 140 -0.99 -9.50 4.16
C THR A 140 -1.83 -8.65 5.09
N SER A 141 -2.63 -9.30 5.93
CA SER A 141 -3.30 -8.65 7.08
C SER A 141 -2.42 -8.65 8.34
N GLN A 142 -1.26 -9.31 8.32
CA GLN A 142 -0.31 -9.29 9.42
C GLN A 142 0.54 -8.03 9.33
N LYS A 143 0.70 -7.34 10.46
CA LYS A 143 1.51 -6.12 10.53
C LYS A 143 2.93 -6.43 10.99
N GLY A 144 3.88 -5.61 10.52
CA GLY A 144 5.24 -5.62 11.06
C GLY A 144 6.20 -6.59 10.39
N LEU A 145 5.92 -7.09 9.18
CA LEU A 145 6.93 -7.75 8.35
C LEU A 145 8.05 -6.75 8.07
N ARG A 146 9.30 -7.17 8.26
CA ARG A 146 10.50 -6.33 8.07
C ARG A 146 11.40 -6.85 6.96
N ASP A 147 11.37 -8.14 6.73
CA ASP A 147 12.17 -8.82 5.73
C ASP A 147 11.33 -9.85 4.97
N ILE A 148 11.77 -10.23 3.77
CA ILE A 148 11.08 -11.25 2.97
C ILE A 148 11.01 -12.60 3.69
N THR A 149 11.99 -12.92 4.54
CA THR A 149 11.99 -14.15 5.33
C THR A 149 10.92 -14.20 6.40
N ASP A 150 10.37 -13.05 6.78
CA ASP A 150 9.26 -12.97 7.74
C ASP A 150 7.95 -13.54 7.19
N ILE A 151 7.87 -13.84 5.89
CA ILE A 151 6.71 -14.53 5.31
C ILE A 151 6.61 -16.00 5.70
N LEU A 152 7.70 -16.60 6.18
CA LEU A 152 7.74 -18.01 6.59
C LEU A 152 7.16 -18.18 8.00
N GLU A 153 6.42 -19.27 8.21
CA GLU A 153 6.11 -19.74 9.57
C GLU A 153 7.40 -20.21 10.26
N LYS A 154 7.59 -19.79 11.50
CA LYS A 154 8.73 -20.21 12.32
C LYS A 154 8.46 -21.55 12.96
#